data_98fd884eaed3ce7aca68a29e860666f2
#
_entry.id   98fd884eaed3ce7aca68a29e860666f2
#
_cell.length_a   1.000
_cell.length_b   1.000
_cell.length_c   1.000
_cell.angle_alpha   90.00
_cell.angle_beta   90.00
_cell.angle_gamma   90.00
#
_symmetry.space_group_name_H-M   'P 1'
#
loop_
_entity.id
_entity.type
_entity.pdbx_description
1 polymer ?
#
loop_
_entity_poly.entity_id
_entity_poly.type
_entity_poly.pdbx_seq_one_letter_code
_entity_poly.pdbx_strand_id
1 'polypeptide(L)'
;MEILYKNLLNFGLGEVIMLCIGGLLIYLAIKKEMEPTLLLPMGFGTLLVNIPFSDALAGPIKELYEAGIANELFPLLLFIGIGAMIDFGPLLSNPKLMLFGAAAQFGIFFTLCMASIFFPDIDAASIAIIGAADGPTSIAVANALGSSFVGPITVAAYSYMALVPVIQPPIIKLMTTKKERLIRMPYEQKSVSKLTRIMFPIIITVVVSAIIPQATALIGFLMFGNLIRECGVLDNLSETAQKVLANLITIFLGISVAFNMTADQFLKPQTLLIMGLGLIAFIVDTAGGILFAKFLNLFLKTKINPMIGAAGISAFPMSGRIVHKMGQQEDPQNFLLMHSIGVNVSGQIASVIAGGIILGIFGS
;
A
#
# COMPACT_ATOMS: atom_id res chain seq x y z
N MET A 1 -15.28 -12.80 -43.40
CA MET A 1 -15.87 -13.60 -42.28
C MET A 1 -14.83 -14.49 -41.59
N GLU A 2 -13.97 -15.22 -42.31
CA GLU A 2 -12.90 -16.06 -41.69
C GLU A 2 -11.96 -15.31 -40.74
N ILE A 3 -11.63 -14.06 -41.03
CA ILE A 3 -10.76 -13.24 -40.18
C ILE A 3 -11.35 -13.02 -38.78
N LEU A 4 -12.67 -12.89 -38.65
CA LEU A 4 -13.35 -12.65 -37.35
C LEU A 4 -13.36 -13.87 -36.43
N TYR A 5 -13.43 -15.10 -37.01
CA TYR A 5 -13.39 -16.33 -36.20
C TYR A 5 -11.95 -16.74 -35.83
N LYS A 6 -10.98 -16.37 -36.68
CA LYS A 6 -9.58 -16.77 -36.49
C LYS A 6 -9.03 -16.24 -35.16
N ASN A 7 -9.46 -15.06 -34.77
CA ASN A 7 -9.05 -14.48 -33.47
C ASN A 7 -9.69 -15.20 -32.29
N LEU A 8 -10.96 -15.65 -32.42
CA LEU A 8 -11.65 -16.40 -31.36
C LEU A 8 -11.06 -17.80 -31.16
N LEU A 9 -10.49 -18.43 -32.19
CA LEU A 9 -9.86 -19.74 -32.12
C LEU A 9 -8.45 -19.72 -31.53
N ASN A 10 -7.85 -18.52 -31.36
CA ASN A 10 -6.49 -18.36 -30.85
C ASN A 10 -6.44 -18.06 -29.35
N PHE A 11 -7.56 -18.14 -28.63
CA PHE A 11 -7.54 -18.08 -27.18
C PHE A 11 -6.95 -19.38 -26.60
N GLY A 12 -5.78 -19.28 -25.98
CA GLY A 12 -5.22 -20.35 -25.18
C GLY A 12 -5.87 -20.42 -23.79
N LEU A 13 -5.59 -21.48 -23.07
CA LEU A 13 -6.10 -21.66 -21.70
C LEU A 13 -5.60 -20.54 -20.76
N GLY A 14 -4.38 -20.06 -20.96
CA GLY A 14 -3.79 -19.00 -20.14
C GLY A 14 -4.57 -17.69 -20.28
N GLU A 15 -4.85 -17.25 -21.50
CA GLU A 15 -5.62 -16.03 -21.77
C GLU A 15 -7.03 -16.10 -21.18
N VAL A 16 -7.69 -17.26 -21.31
CA VAL A 16 -9.02 -17.48 -20.71
C VAL A 16 -8.97 -17.36 -19.17
N ILE A 17 -7.96 -17.94 -18.53
CA ILE A 17 -7.77 -17.80 -17.08
C ILE A 17 -7.56 -16.33 -16.72
N MET A 18 -6.73 -15.59 -17.46
CA MET A 18 -6.49 -14.17 -17.20
C MET A 18 -7.73 -13.30 -17.43
N LEU A 19 -8.55 -13.61 -18.44
CA LEU A 19 -9.85 -12.96 -18.63
C LEU A 19 -10.80 -13.21 -17.45
N CYS A 20 -10.81 -14.42 -16.90
CA CYS A 20 -11.56 -14.72 -15.68
C CYS A 20 -11.04 -13.95 -14.48
N ILE A 21 -9.70 -13.81 -14.33
CA ILE A 21 -9.07 -13.01 -13.27
C ILE A 21 -9.44 -11.53 -13.43
N GLY A 22 -9.33 -10.96 -14.64
CA GLY A 22 -9.74 -9.59 -14.92
C GLY A 22 -11.22 -9.35 -14.60
N GLY A 23 -12.10 -10.27 -15.01
CA GLY A 23 -13.52 -10.25 -14.68
C GLY A 23 -13.80 -10.33 -13.18
N LEU A 24 -13.04 -11.16 -12.46
CA LEU A 24 -13.12 -11.26 -11.00
C LEU A 24 -12.71 -9.95 -10.32
N LEU A 25 -11.62 -9.31 -10.75
CA LEU A 25 -11.18 -8.02 -10.22
C LEU A 25 -12.26 -6.95 -10.42
N ILE A 26 -12.86 -6.88 -11.60
CA ILE A 26 -13.98 -5.97 -11.90
C ILE A 26 -15.20 -6.27 -11.01
N TYR A 27 -15.54 -7.56 -10.85
CA TYR A 27 -16.64 -7.97 -9.96
C TYR A 27 -16.38 -7.56 -8.51
N LEU A 28 -15.17 -7.75 -7.99
CA LEU A 28 -14.79 -7.34 -6.64
C LEU A 28 -14.86 -5.82 -6.49
N ALA A 29 -14.41 -5.07 -7.49
CA ALA A 29 -14.49 -3.61 -7.51
C ALA A 29 -15.94 -3.11 -7.45
N ILE A 30 -16.81 -3.62 -8.33
CA ILE A 30 -18.18 -3.09 -8.49
C ILE A 30 -19.13 -3.66 -7.43
N LYS A 31 -19.12 -4.99 -7.22
CA LYS A 31 -20.13 -5.65 -6.38
C LYS A 31 -19.75 -5.66 -4.90
N LYS A 32 -18.45 -5.70 -4.61
CA LYS A 32 -17.93 -5.76 -3.24
C LYS A 32 -17.37 -4.43 -2.76
N GLU A 33 -17.33 -3.42 -3.65
CA GLU A 33 -16.79 -2.08 -3.36
C GLU A 33 -15.35 -2.13 -2.77
N MET A 34 -14.56 -3.12 -3.24
CA MET A 34 -13.20 -3.33 -2.78
C MET A 34 -12.25 -2.51 -3.65
N GLU A 35 -11.75 -1.41 -3.12
CA GLU A 35 -10.84 -0.46 -3.82
C GLU A 35 -11.19 -0.28 -5.31
N PRO A 36 -12.40 0.19 -5.62
CA PRO A 36 -12.88 0.25 -7.01
C PRO A 36 -12.01 1.14 -7.89
N THR A 37 -11.39 2.17 -7.32
CA THR A 37 -10.49 3.10 -8.03
C THR A 37 -9.25 2.43 -8.61
N LEU A 38 -8.81 1.32 -8.03
CA LEU A 38 -7.63 0.58 -8.44
C LEU A 38 -8.00 -0.75 -9.15
N LEU A 39 -8.89 -1.56 -8.53
CA LEU A 39 -9.22 -2.87 -9.07
C LEU A 39 -9.94 -2.80 -10.42
N LEU A 40 -10.78 -1.78 -10.63
CA LEU A 40 -11.52 -1.63 -11.88
C LEU A 40 -10.60 -1.35 -13.07
N PRO A 41 -9.71 -0.33 -13.03
CA PRO A 41 -8.75 -0.10 -14.10
C PRO A 41 -7.79 -1.28 -14.32
N MET A 42 -7.31 -1.92 -13.24
CA MET A 42 -6.43 -3.09 -13.31
C MET A 42 -7.13 -4.28 -13.96
N GLY A 43 -8.36 -4.59 -13.54
CA GLY A 43 -9.15 -5.68 -14.11
C GLY A 43 -9.47 -5.43 -15.59
N PHE A 44 -9.86 -4.18 -15.93
CA PHE A 44 -10.14 -3.84 -17.32
C PHE A 44 -8.88 -3.88 -18.19
N GLY A 45 -7.76 -3.35 -17.69
CA GLY A 45 -6.47 -3.48 -18.37
C GLY A 45 -6.06 -4.94 -18.59
N THR A 46 -6.28 -5.81 -17.59
CA THR A 46 -6.02 -7.26 -17.70
C THR A 46 -6.84 -7.89 -18.84
N LEU A 47 -8.10 -7.49 -19.02
CA LEU A 47 -8.89 -7.95 -20.17
C LEU A 47 -8.23 -7.51 -21.49
N LEU A 48 -7.81 -6.24 -21.59
CA LEU A 48 -7.25 -5.70 -22.84
C LEU A 48 -5.96 -6.39 -23.27
N VAL A 49 -5.04 -6.66 -22.32
CA VAL A 49 -3.72 -7.25 -22.64
C VAL A 49 -3.76 -8.74 -22.92
N ASN A 50 -4.84 -9.44 -22.53
CA ASN A 50 -4.99 -10.87 -22.75
C ASN A 50 -5.96 -11.21 -23.93
N ILE A 51 -6.35 -10.20 -24.72
CA ILE A 51 -7.05 -10.45 -25.99
C ILE A 51 -6.00 -10.75 -27.06
N PRO A 52 -6.01 -11.94 -27.68
CA PRO A 52 -5.06 -12.30 -28.74
C PRO A 52 -5.07 -11.30 -29.88
N PHE A 53 -3.88 -10.95 -30.39
CA PHE A 53 -3.68 -9.99 -31.49
C PHE A 53 -4.18 -8.56 -31.20
N SER A 54 -4.40 -8.23 -29.93
CA SER A 54 -4.68 -6.86 -29.52
C SER A 54 -3.41 -6.01 -29.52
N ASP A 55 -3.48 -4.82 -30.12
CA ASP A 55 -2.38 -3.84 -30.06
C ASP A 55 -2.28 -3.14 -28.68
N ALA A 56 -3.18 -3.45 -27.76
CA ALA A 56 -3.24 -2.80 -26.45
C ALA A 56 -1.96 -3.00 -25.64
N LEU A 57 -1.41 -4.22 -25.65
CA LEU A 57 -0.17 -4.55 -24.94
C LEU A 57 1.06 -3.90 -25.57
N ALA A 58 1.18 -3.94 -26.90
CA ALA A 58 2.36 -3.43 -27.61
C ALA A 58 2.34 -1.91 -27.83
N GLY A 59 1.19 -1.26 -27.67
CA GLY A 59 0.96 0.16 -27.87
C GLY A 59 0.68 0.90 -26.55
N PRO A 60 -0.56 1.40 -26.35
CA PRO A 60 -0.86 2.38 -25.30
C PRO A 60 -0.53 1.93 -23.88
N ILE A 61 -0.73 0.64 -23.55
CA ILE A 61 -0.47 0.13 -22.19
C ILE A 61 1.04 0.05 -21.92
N LYS A 62 1.83 -0.36 -22.92
CA LYS A 62 3.29 -0.35 -22.83
C LYS A 62 3.82 1.08 -22.63
N GLU A 63 3.35 2.03 -23.44
CA GLU A 63 3.76 3.43 -23.32
C GLU A 63 3.44 4.01 -21.94
N LEU A 64 2.24 3.75 -21.40
CA LEU A 64 1.87 4.15 -20.04
C LEU A 64 2.76 3.48 -18.99
N TYR A 65 3.10 2.20 -19.17
CA TYR A 65 3.98 1.49 -18.24
C TYR A 65 5.39 2.09 -18.25
N GLU A 66 5.98 2.31 -19.43
CA GLU A 66 7.32 2.88 -19.57
C GLU A 66 7.37 4.34 -19.09
N ALA A 67 6.35 5.13 -19.41
CA ALA A 67 6.28 6.54 -19.01
C ALA A 67 6.00 6.77 -17.53
N GLY A 68 5.45 5.78 -16.79
CA GLY A 68 4.96 6.03 -15.45
C GLY A 68 5.36 5.03 -14.39
N ILE A 69 5.42 3.73 -14.71
CA ILE A 69 5.80 2.70 -13.74
C ILE A 69 7.31 2.44 -13.82
N ALA A 70 7.83 2.18 -15.00
CA ALA A 70 9.24 1.82 -15.19
C ALA A 70 10.21 2.95 -14.80
N ASN A 71 9.78 4.20 -14.86
CA ASN A 71 10.55 5.37 -14.43
C ASN A 71 10.13 5.94 -13.08
N GLU A 72 9.29 5.23 -12.32
CA GLU A 72 8.80 5.56 -10.97
C GLU A 72 7.94 6.84 -10.88
N LEU A 73 7.61 7.49 -12.00
CA LEU A 73 6.93 8.77 -11.99
C LEU A 73 5.54 8.69 -11.36
N PHE A 74 4.72 7.68 -11.73
CA PHE A 74 3.36 7.56 -11.18
C PHE A 74 3.36 7.27 -9.69
N PRO A 75 4.18 6.35 -9.14
CA PRO A 75 4.29 6.19 -7.70
C PRO A 75 4.63 7.47 -6.95
N LEU A 76 5.61 8.26 -7.44
CA LEU A 76 6.01 9.51 -6.81
C LEU A 76 4.90 10.56 -6.87
N LEU A 77 4.24 10.74 -8.02
CA LEU A 77 3.10 11.66 -8.13
C LEU A 77 1.92 11.25 -7.25
N LEU A 78 1.67 9.93 -7.09
CA LEU A 78 0.66 9.43 -6.17
C LEU A 78 0.97 9.79 -4.73
N PHE A 79 2.25 9.80 -4.32
CA PHE A 79 2.65 10.23 -2.99
C PHE A 79 2.31 11.68 -2.69
N ILE A 80 2.34 12.60 -3.67
CA ILE A 80 1.84 13.97 -3.47
C ILE A 80 0.35 13.94 -3.11
N GLY A 81 -0.44 13.17 -3.85
CA GLY A 81 -1.87 13.03 -3.58
C GLY A 81 -2.14 12.44 -2.19
N ILE A 82 -1.46 11.34 -1.85
CA ILE A 82 -1.57 10.68 -0.54
C ILE A 82 -1.16 11.65 0.57
N GLY A 83 -0.01 12.33 0.43
CA GLY A 83 0.47 13.31 1.40
C GLY A 83 -0.53 14.43 1.66
N ALA A 84 -1.17 14.92 0.59
CA ALA A 84 -2.21 15.93 0.69
C ALA A 84 -3.50 15.41 1.37
N MET A 85 -3.79 14.10 1.29
CA MET A 85 -4.92 13.49 2.01
C MET A 85 -4.64 13.29 3.50
N ILE A 86 -3.38 13.09 3.89
CA ILE A 86 -3.00 12.74 5.25
C ILE A 86 -3.14 13.94 6.19
N ASP A 87 -3.86 13.73 7.30
CA ASP A 87 -3.82 14.61 8.47
C ASP A 87 -2.87 14.01 9.53
N PHE A 88 -1.71 14.64 9.70
CA PHE A 88 -0.75 14.25 10.72
C PHE A 88 -1.12 14.74 12.14
N GLY A 89 -2.21 15.50 12.30
CA GLY A 89 -2.67 15.99 13.60
C GLY A 89 -2.77 14.93 14.68
N PRO A 90 -3.44 13.77 14.43
CA PRO A 90 -3.51 12.67 15.41
C PRO A 90 -2.15 12.12 15.83
N LEU A 91 -1.20 12.00 14.88
CA LEU A 91 0.16 11.55 15.14
C LEU A 91 0.95 12.59 15.93
N LEU A 92 0.86 13.85 15.55
CA LEU A 92 1.53 14.97 16.25
C LEU A 92 0.98 15.18 17.65
N SER A 93 -0.31 14.93 17.87
CA SER A 93 -0.93 14.97 19.21
C SER A 93 -0.47 13.84 20.12
N ASN A 94 -0.08 12.70 19.54
CA ASN A 94 0.41 11.54 20.27
C ASN A 94 1.58 10.86 19.51
N PRO A 95 2.82 11.40 19.63
CA PRO A 95 3.98 10.90 18.90
C PRO A 95 4.34 9.43 19.21
N LYS A 96 3.85 8.87 20.32
CA LYS A 96 4.06 7.45 20.66
C LYS A 96 3.46 6.51 19.62
N LEU A 97 2.48 6.98 18.85
CA LEU A 97 1.89 6.22 17.76
C LEU A 97 2.89 5.90 16.63
N MET A 98 4.01 6.66 16.52
CA MET A 98 5.09 6.36 15.58
C MET A 98 5.71 4.98 15.80
N LEU A 99 5.76 4.53 17.05
CA LEU A 99 6.30 3.22 17.38
C LEU A 99 5.50 2.06 16.75
N PHE A 100 4.19 2.27 16.55
CA PHE A 100 3.35 1.26 15.90
C PHE A 100 3.64 1.13 14.41
N GLY A 101 3.88 2.24 13.72
CA GLY A 101 4.30 2.21 12.33
C GLY A 101 5.64 1.48 12.16
N ALA A 102 6.61 1.78 13.04
CA ALA A 102 7.90 1.08 13.03
C ALA A 102 7.74 -0.43 13.33
N ALA A 103 6.92 -0.79 14.31
CA ALA A 103 6.68 -2.20 14.67
C ALA A 103 5.96 -2.97 13.56
N ALA A 104 5.08 -2.31 12.80
CA ALA A 104 4.40 -2.92 11.69
C ALA A 104 5.32 -3.21 10.49
N GLN A 105 6.50 -2.60 10.39
CA GLN A 105 7.49 -2.97 9.35
C GLN A 105 8.15 -4.34 9.61
N PHE A 106 7.81 -5.01 10.69
CA PHE A 106 8.26 -6.38 10.95
C PHE A 106 7.96 -7.33 9.79
N GLY A 107 6.82 -7.15 9.11
CA GLY A 107 6.44 -7.93 7.93
C GLY A 107 7.43 -7.80 6.77
N ILE A 108 7.99 -6.61 6.53
CA ILE A 108 9.01 -6.40 5.48
C ILE A 108 10.24 -7.27 5.77
N PHE A 109 10.80 -7.17 6.96
CA PHE A 109 12.04 -7.89 7.31
C PHE A 109 11.81 -9.40 7.43
N PHE A 110 10.64 -9.81 7.91
CA PHE A 110 10.23 -11.21 7.89
C PHE A 110 10.17 -11.75 6.46
N THR A 111 9.56 -10.98 5.55
CA THR A 111 9.43 -11.37 4.14
C THR A 111 10.78 -11.39 3.44
N LEU A 112 11.69 -10.48 3.78
CA LEU A 112 13.07 -10.53 3.31
C LEU A 112 13.72 -11.88 3.63
N CYS A 113 13.65 -12.31 4.89
CA CYS A 113 14.20 -13.59 5.32
C CYS A 113 13.55 -14.79 4.59
N MET A 114 12.23 -14.74 4.39
CA MET A 114 11.52 -15.80 3.69
C MET A 114 11.82 -15.82 2.19
N ALA A 115 11.87 -14.66 1.55
CA ALA A 115 12.13 -14.54 0.12
C ALA A 115 13.58 -14.91 -0.23
N SER A 116 14.56 -14.61 0.64
CA SER A 116 15.96 -14.97 0.45
C SER A 116 16.21 -16.49 0.39
N ILE A 117 15.23 -17.31 0.81
CA ILE A 117 15.32 -18.78 0.65
C ILE A 117 15.09 -19.19 -0.82
N PHE A 118 14.33 -18.41 -1.58
CA PHE A 118 13.85 -18.78 -2.91
C PHE A 118 14.38 -17.89 -4.04
N PHE A 119 14.84 -16.67 -3.71
CA PHE A 119 15.23 -15.65 -4.68
C PHE A 119 16.61 -15.07 -4.35
N PRO A 120 17.34 -14.56 -5.35
CA PRO A 120 18.56 -13.77 -5.13
C PRO A 120 18.28 -12.54 -4.26
N ASP A 121 19.30 -12.02 -3.58
CA ASP A 121 19.19 -10.96 -2.58
C ASP A 121 18.44 -9.70 -3.08
N ILE A 122 18.74 -9.24 -4.30
CA ILE A 122 18.07 -8.07 -4.91
C ILE A 122 16.57 -8.32 -5.11
N ASP A 123 16.22 -9.50 -5.64
CA ASP A 123 14.82 -9.86 -5.87
C ASP A 123 14.11 -10.12 -4.53
N ALA A 124 14.77 -10.78 -3.57
CA ALA A 124 14.24 -10.99 -2.23
C ALA A 124 13.99 -9.67 -1.49
N ALA A 125 14.92 -8.71 -1.59
CA ALA A 125 14.78 -7.38 -1.04
C ALA A 125 13.60 -6.61 -1.66
N SER A 126 13.44 -6.73 -2.98
CA SER A 126 12.31 -6.14 -3.71
C SER A 126 10.97 -6.75 -3.33
N ILE A 127 10.91 -8.09 -3.17
CA ILE A 127 9.70 -8.81 -2.75
C ILE A 127 9.33 -8.45 -1.31
N ALA A 128 10.31 -8.22 -0.45
CA ALA A 128 10.08 -7.90 0.96
C ALA A 128 9.19 -6.68 1.17
N ILE A 129 9.30 -5.66 0.32
CA ILE A 129 8.52 -4.41 0.42
C ILE A 129 7.01 -4.64 0.27
N ILE A 130 6.59 -5.73 -0.37
CA ILE A 130 5.16 -6.08 -0.45
C ILE A 130 4.53 -6.17 0.96
N GLY A 131 5.34 -6.55 1.96
CA GLY A 131 4.90 -6.64 3.36
C GLY A 131 4.36 -5.32 3.92
N ALA A 132 4.86 -4.18 3.48
CA ALA A 132 4.36 -2.87 3.91
C ALA A 132 2.92 -2.59 3.49
N ALA A 133 2.37 -3.33 2.53
CA ALA A 133 1.10 -3.05 1.85
C ALA A 133 1.06 -1.61 1.28
N ASP A 134 2.18 -1.22 0.66
CA ASP A 134 2.40 0.10 0.06
C ASP A 134 2.81 -0.09 -1.41
N GLY A 135 1.83 -0.01 -2.29
CA GLY A 135 2.03 -0.23 -3.73
C GLY A 135 3.09 0.71 -4.34
N PRO A 136 2.98 2.03 -4.14
CA PRO A 136 3.96 2.99 -4.65
C PRO A 136 5.38 2.72 -4.19
N THR A 137 5.62 2.48 -2.90
CA THR A 137 6.94 2.14 -2.36
C THR A 137 7.46 0.83 -2.96
N SER A 138 6.59 -0.18 -3.11
CA SER A 138 6.98 -1.49 -3.68
C SER A 138 7.48 -1.35 -5.12
N ILE A 139 6.82 -0.54 -5.95
CA ILE A 139 7.25 -0.29 -7.33
C ILE A 139 8.57 0.47 -7.35
N ALA A 140 8.67 1.57 -6.60
CA ALA A 140 9.84 2.42 -6.61
C ALA A 140 11.09 1.65 -6.14
N VAL A 141 10.98 0.87 -5.06
CA VAL A 141 12.10 0.06 -4.57
C VAL A 141 12.47 -1.06 -5.56
N ALA A 142 11.50 -1.79 -6.10
CA ALA A 142 11.78 -2.87 -7.05
C ALA A 142 12.44 -2.37 -8.34
N ASN A 143 12.02 -1.20 -8.85
CA ASN A 143 12.63 -0.58 -10.02
C ASN A 143 14.06 -0.08 -9.71
N ALA A 144 14.23 0.65 -8.62
CA ALA A 144 15.52 1.20 -8.21
C ALA A 144 16.57 0.11 -7.96
N LEU A 145 16.15 -1.06 -7.44
CA LEU A 145 17.02 -2.23 -7.29
C LEU A 145 17.25 -3.00 -8.60
N GLY A 146 16.51 -2.70 -9.67
CA GLY A 146 16.60 -3.45 -10.93
C GLY A 146 16.12 -4.88 -10.83
N SER A 147 15.11 -5.14 -9.99
CA SER A 147 14.54 -6.49 -9.78
C SER A 147 13.99 -7.07 -11.09
N SER A 148 14.23 -8.35 -11.31
CA SER A 148 13.64 -9.12 -12.42
C SER A 148 12.12 -9.33 -12.28
N PHE A 149 11.56 -9.03 -11.10
CA PHE A 149 10.16 -9.30 -10.74
C PHE A 149 9.33 -8.06 -10.45
N VAL A 150 9.71 -6.87 -10.99
CA VAL A 150 8.94 -5.61 -10.80
C VAL A 150 7.46 -5.82 -11.10
N GLY A 151 7.14 -6.49 -12.20
CA GLY A 151 5.76 -6.77 -12.60
C GLY A 151 4.98 -7.58 -11.56
N PRO A 152 5.41 -8.80 -11.23
CA PRO A 152 4.79 -9.61 -10.18
C PRO A 152 4.68 -8.91 -8.83
N ILE A 153 5.73 -8.16 -8.41
CA ILE A 153 5.74 -7.38 -7.17
C ILE A 153 4.66 -6.29 -7.20
N THR A 154 4.58 -5.55 -8.31
CA THR A 154 3.57 -4.51 -8.51
C THR A 154 2.16 -5.06 -8.38
N VAL A 155 1.87 -6.16 -9.08
CA VAL A 155 0.56 -6.81 -9.02
C VAL A 155 0.25 -7.30 -7.62
N ALA A 156 1.20 -7.96 -6.96
CA ALA A 156 1.02 -8.45 -5.59
C ALA A 156 0.73 -7.30 -4.62
N ALA A 157 1.56 -6.25 -4.60
CA ALA A 157 1.42 -5.12 -3.69
C ALA A 157 0.06 -4.42 -3.82
N TYR A 158 -0.38 -4.12 -5.05
CA TYR A 158 -1.67 -3.48 -5.27
C TYR A 158 -2.86 -4.40 -5.02
N SER A 159 -2.75 -5.69 -5.38
CA SER A 159 -3.80 -6.66 -5.10
C SER A 159 -4.03 -6.81 -3.59
N TYR A 160 -2.97 -6.88 -2.79
CA TYR A 160 -3.11 -6.99 -1.33
C TYR A 160 -3.59 -5.70 -0.69
N MET A 161 -3.14 -4.53 -1.17
CA MET A 161 -3.68 -3.26 -0.73
C MET A 161 -5.21 -3.21 -0.93
N ALA A 162 -5.69 -3.66 -2.08
CA ALA A 162 -7.11 -3.73 -2.37
C ALA A 162 -7.87 -4.78 -1.53
N LEU A 163 -7.20 -5.88 -1.14
CA LEU A 163 -7.78 -6.96 -0.35
C LEU A 163 -7.70 -6.74 1.17
N VAL A 164 -7.13 -5.62 1.64
CA VAL A 164 -7.06 -5.25 3.06
C VAL A 164 -8.39 -5.45 3.79
N PRO A 165 -9.55 -4.98 3.26
CA PRO A 165 -10.84 -5.14 3.93
C PRO A 165 -11.29 -6.58 4.12
N VAL A 166 -10.74 -7.52 3.36
CA VAL A 166 -11.07 -8.95 3.43
C VAL A 166 -10.09 -9.72 4.31
N ILE A 167 -8.80 -9.43 4.16
CA ILE A 167 -7.74 -10.20 4.81
C ILE A 167 -7.54 -9.76 6.26
N GLN A 168 -7.59 -8.46 6.53
CA GLN A 168 -7.25 -7.92 7.86
C GLN A 168 -8.24 -8.29 8.97
N PRO A 169 -9.58 -8.22 8.79
CA PRO A 169 -10.52 -8.51 9.86
C PRO A 169 -10.42 -9.92 10.46
N PRO A 170 -10.27 -11.02 9.68
CA PRO A 170 -10.05 -12.35 10.23
C PRO A 170 -8.79 -12.43 11.09
N ILE A 171 -7.68 -11.80 10.65
CA ILE A 171 -6.42 -11.80 11.38
C ILE A 171 -6.57 -11.06 12.71
N ILE A 172 -7.21 -9.88 12.71
CA ILE A 172 -7.48 -9.11 13.91
C ILE A 172 -8.31 -9.95 14.90
N LYS A 173 -9.37 -10.64 14.42
CA LYS A 173 -10.20 -11.49 15.27
C LYS A 173 -9.44 -12.68 15.87
N LEU A 174 -8.56 -13.29 15.06
CA LEU A 174 -7.72 -14.41 15.50
C LEU A 174 -6.71 -13.97 16.56
N MET A 175 -6.12 -12.79 16.37
CA MET A 175 -5.05 -12.26 17.21
C MET A 175 -5.56 -11.54 18.46
N THR A 176 -6.87 -11.23 18.56
CA THR A 176 -7.42 -10.48 19.70
C THR A 176 -8.59 -11.18 20.34
N THR A 177 -8.67 -11.12 21.66
CA THR A 177 -9.83 -11.58 22.42
C THR A 177 -10.97 -10.55 22.39
N LYS A 178 -12.21 -10.99 22.65
CA LYS A 178 -13.35 -10.08 22.74
C LYS A 178 -13.15 -9.00 23.83
N LYS A 179 -12.52 -9.37 24.96
CA LYS A 179 -12.22 -8.41 26.04
C LYS A 179 -11.26 -7.31 25.57
N GLU A 180 -10.24 -7.65 24.78
CA GLU A 180 -9.29 -6.69 24.22
C GLU A 180 -9.96 -5.76 23.19
N ARG A 181 -10.86 -6.29 22.35
CA ARG A 181 -11.57 -5.49 21.34
C ARG A 181 -12.56 -4.50 21.95
N LEU A 182 -13.04 -4.77 23.15
CA LEU A 182 -13.93 -3.87 23.91
C LEU A 182 -13.20 -2.75 24.66
N ILE A 183 -11.88 -2.70 24.65
CA ILE A 183 -11.12 -1.62 25.28
C ILE A 183 -11.42 -0.31 24.57
N ARG A 184 -12.08 0.63 25.27
CA ARG A 184 -12.32 1.99 24.78
C ARG A 184 -11.09 2.86 25.02
N MET A 185 -10.75 3.66 24.03
CA MET A 185 -9.64 4.59 24.13
C MET A 185 -10.17 6.02 24.06
N PRO A 186 -10.08 6.80 25.15
CA PRO A 186 -10.47 8.20 25.11
C PRO A 186 -9.52 8.97 24.17
N TYR A 187 -10.08 9.78 23.30
CA TYR A 187 -9.31 10.66 22.44
C TYR A 187 -9.36 12.09 22.99
N GLU A 188 -8.26 12.54 23.56
CA GLU A 188 -8.06 13.95 23.93
C GLU A 188 -7.40 14.65 22.75
N GLN A 189 -8.17 15.50 22.07
CA GLN A 189 -7.65 16.31 21.00
C GLN A 189 -6.75 17.42 21.56
N LYS A 190 -5.44 17.18 21.57
CA LYS A 190 -4.47 18.24 21.86
C LYS A 190 -4.37 19.13 20.61
N SER A 191 -4.54 20.42 20.79
CA SER A 191 -4.36 21.37 19.69
C SER A 191 -2.90 21.40 19.26
N VAL A 192 -2.66 21.04 18.00
CA VAL A 192 -1.34 21.17 17.37
C VAL A 192 -1.27 22.52 16.68
N SER A 193 -0.23 23.30 16.96
CA SER A 193 -0.08 24.63 16.38
C SER A 193 0.08 24.55 14.85
N LYS A 194 -0.39 25.59 14.13
CA LYS A 194 -0.24 25.68 12.67
C LYS A 194 1.25 25.61 12.27
N LEU A 195 2.12 26.25 13.02
CA LEU A 195 3.56 26.22 12.77
C LEU A 195 4.11 24.80 12.87
N THR A 196 3.71 24.02 13.88
CA THR A 196 4.14 22.62 14.04
C THR A 196 3.70 21.77 12.85
N ARG A 197 2.46 21.96 12.35
CA ARG A 197 1.95 21.24 11.19
C ARG A 197 2.71 21.56 9.91
N ILE A 198 3.10 22.81 9.70
CA ILE A 198 3.90 23.25 8.54
C ILE A 198 5.35 22.76 8.65
N MET A 199 5.95 22.87 9.82
CA MET A 199 7.35 22.48 10.03
C MET A 199 7.56 20.97 9.99
N PHE A 200 6.56 20.20 10.36
CA PHE A 200 6.67 18.74 10.44
C PHE A 200 7.09 18.10 9.09
N PRO A 201 6.40 18.30 7.96
CA PRO A 201 6.80 17.71 6.69
C PRO A 201 8.20 18.18 6.23
N ILE A 202 8.58 19.43 6.52
CA ILE A 202 9.90 19.97 6.18
C ILE A 202 10.99 19.26 7.01
N ILE A 203 10.80 19.17 8.32
CA ILE A 203 11.75 18.55 9.25
C ILE A 203 11.90 17.05 8.92
N ILE A 204 10.79 16.34 8.74
CA ILE A 204 10.83 14.90 8.41
C ILE A 204 11.57 14.68 7.10
N THR A 205 11.29 15.47 6.06
CA THR A 205 12.01 15.36 4.79
C THR A 205 13.51 15.55 4.98
N VAL A 206 13.93 16.63 5.63
CA VAL A 206 15.36 16.92 5.83
C VAL A 206 16.05 15.86 6.67
N VAL A 207 15.44 15.48 7.80
CA VAL A 207 16.04 14.51 8.73
C VAL A 207 16.15 13.13 8.11
N VAL A 208 15.07 12.64 7.49
CA VAL A 208 15.08 11.31 6.85
C VAL A 208 16.04 11.28 5.66
N SER A 209 16.04 12.32 4.82
CA SER A 209 16.94 12.40 3.66
C SER A 209 18.41 12.51 4.06
N ALA A 210 18.71 13.15 5.20
CA ALA A 210 20.08 13.25 5.71
C ALA A 210 20.59 11.91 6.26
N ILE A 211 19.71 11.07 6.80
CA ILE A 211 20.07 9.75 7.37
C ILE A 211 20.02 8.67 6.28
N ILE A 212 19.02 8.72 5.39
CA ILE A 212 18.75 7.72 4.35
C ILE A 212 18.51 8.46 3.03
N PRO A 213 19.60 8.87 2.32
CA PRO A 213 19.47 9.64 1.07
C PRO A 213 18.60 8.94 0.00
N GLN A 214 18.59 7.62 -0.03
CA GLN A 214 17.78 6.81 -0.96
C GLN A 214 16.27 6.99 -0.78
N ALA A 215 15.82 7.36 0.42
CA ALA A 215 14.42 7.65 0.71
C ALA A 215 13.96 9.06 0.27
N THR A 216 14.88 9.92 -0.18
CA THR A 216 14.61 11.36 -0.40
C THR A 216 13.44 11.61 -1.35
N ALA A 217 13.40 10.91 -2.48
CA ALA A 217 12.31 11.09 -3.45
C ALA A 217 10.97 10.66 -2.85
N LEU A 218 10.91 9.47 -2.25
CA LEU A 218 9.68 8.92 -1.68
C LEU A 218 9.13 9.79 -0.55
N ILE A 219 9.97 10.09 0.46
CA ILE A 219 9.55 10.89 1.62
C ILE A 219 9.29 12.35 1.21
N GLY A 220 10.10 12.89 0.30
CA GLY A 220 9.97 14.27 -0.17
C GLY A 220 8.64 14.52 -0.87
N PHE A 221 8.23 13.66 -1.80
CA PHE A 221 6.95 13.79 -2.51
C PHE A 221 5.75 13.60 -1.57
N LEU A 222 5.82 12.64 -0.63
CA LEU A 222 4.81 12.45 0.38
C LEU A 222 4.66 13.69 1.27
N MET A 223 5.77 14.20 1.80
CA MET A 223 5.78 15.36 2.69
C MET A 223 5.48 16.67 1.96
N PHE A 224 5.84 16.79 0.67
CA PHE A 224 5.44 17.93 -0.15
C PHE A 224 3.93 17.99 -0.31
N GLY A 225 3.25 16.87 -0.57
CA GLY A 225 1.80 16.81 -0.59
C GLY A 225 1.18 17.30 0.72
N ASN A 226 1.74 16.86 1.85
CA ASN A 226 1.28 17.31 3.16
C ASN A 226 1.55 18.81 3.41
N LEU A 227 2.71 19.31 2.98
CA LEU A 227 3.04 20.74 3.11
C LEU A 227 2.03 21.62 2.33
N ILE A 228 1.65 21.22 1.12
CA ILE A 228 0.60 21.91 0.32
C ILE A 228 -0.68 22.02 1.13
N ARG A 229 -1.09 20.94 1.82
CA ARG A 229 -2.29 20.93 2.65
C ARG A 229 -2.16 21.85 3.87
N GLU A 230 -1.06 21.75 4.62
CA GLU A 230 -0.94 22.40 5.92
C GLU A 230 -0.52 23.88 5.85
N CYS A 231 -0.01 24.35 4.71
CA CYS A 231 0.41 25.76 4.55
C CYS A 231 -0.77 26.75 4.65
N GLY A 232 -1.98 26.32 4.24
CA GLY A 232 -3.22 27.11 4.35
C GLY A 232 -3.27 28.32 3.41
N VAL A 233 -2.48 28.32 2.33
CA VAL A 233 -2.48 29.33 1.27
C VAL A 233 -2.66 28.70 -0.12
N LEU A 234 -2.70 27.37 -0.19
CA LEU A 234 -2.81 26.58 -1.42
C LEU A 234 -3.99 25.60 -1.37
N ASP A 235 -5.12 25.98 -0.79
CA ASP A 235 -6.27 25.08 -0.59
C ASP A 235 -6.76 24.45 -1.90
N ASN A 236 -6.86 25.23 -2.99
CA ASN A 236 -7.25 24.72 -4.31
C ASN A 236 -6.23 23.69 -4.86
N LEU A 237 -4.93 23.93 -4.64
CA LEU A 237 -3.89 23.01 -5.08
C LEU A 237 -3.91 21.72 -4.24
N SER A 238 -4.14 21.86 -2.94
CA SER A 238 -4.33 20.72 -2.03
C SER A 238 -5.53 19.87 -2.46
N GLU A 239 -6.65 20.49 -2.75
CA GLU A 239 -7.85 19.79 -3.22
C GLU A 239 -7.61 19.09 -4.57
N THR A 240 -6.92 19.75 -5.50
CA THR A 240 -6.53 19.17 -6.79
C THR A 240 -5.61 17.97 -6.60
N ALA A 241 -4.62 18.06 -5.71
CA ALA A 241 -3.72 16.95 -5.41
C ALA A 241 -4.46 15.74 -4.82
N GLN A 242 -5.37 15.99 -3.88
CA GLN A 242 -6.13 14.94 -3.20
C GLN A 242 -7.15 14.23 -4.10
N LYS A 243 -7.86 14.99 -4.94
CA LYS A 243 -9.01 14.49 -5.71
C LYS A 243 -8.65 14.22 -7.16
N VAL A 244 -8.01 15.18 -7.84
CA VAL A 244 -7.78 15.08 -9.29
C VAL A 244 -6.50 14.32 -9.58
N LEU A 245 -5.37 14.76 -9.03
CA LEU A 245 -4.07 14.13 -9.28
C LEU A 245 -4.05 12.67 -8.80
N ALA A 246 -4.45 12.42 -7.56
CA ALA A 246 -4.47 11.07 -7.01
C ALA A 246 -5.35 10.13 -7.83
N ASN A 247 -6.56 10.55 -8.21
CA ASN A 247 -7.47 9.72 -9.01
C ASN A 247 -6.93 9.48 -10.43
N LEU A 248 -6.39 10.53 -11.08
CA LEU A 248 -5.82 10.42 -12.42
C LEU A 248 -4.64 9.43 -12.45
N ILE A 249 -3.71 9.59 -11.51
CA ILE A 249 -2.56 8.70 -11.38
C ILE A 249 -3.01 7.28 -11.02
N THR A 250 -4.02 7.10 -10.18
CA THR A 250 -4.55 5.77 -9.86
C THR A 250 -5.14 5.07 -11.09
N ILE A 251 -5.83 5.80 -11.98
CA ILE A 251 -6.33 5.25 -13.24
C ILE A 251 -5.15 4.80 -14.10
N PHE A 252 -4.14 5.65 -14.28
CA PHE A 252 -2.97 5.32 -15.10
C PHE A 252 -2.19 4.15 -14.52
N LEU A 253 -1.95 4.13 -13.22
CA LEU A 253 -1.32 3.01 -12.53
C LEU A 253 -2.12 1.70 -12.72
N GLY A 254 -3.42 1.73 -12.47
CA GLY A 254 -4.25 0.53 -12.58
C GLY A 254 -4.22 -0.07 -13.98
N ILE A 255 -4.32 0.75 -15.02
CA ILE A 255 -4.23 0.29 -16.41
C ILE A 255 -2.80 -0.18 -16.75
N SER A 256 -1.77 0.58 -16.33
CA SER A 256 -0.37 0.27 -16.64
C SER A 256 0.11 -1.02 -15.98
N VAL A 257 -0.35 -1.32 -14.76
CA VAL A 257 -0.03 -2.58 -14.06
C VAL A 257 -0.43 -3.80 -14.87
N ALA A 258 -1.49 -3.70 -15.67
CA ALA A 258 -1.96 -4.77 -16.54
C ALA A 258 -0.92 -5.19 -17.59
N PHE A 259 0.07 -4.35 -17.92
CA PHE A 259 1.22 -4.71 -18.76
C PHE A 259 1.90 -6.01 -18.28
N ASN A 260 1.96 -6.21 -16.97
CA ASN A 260 2.56 -7.37 -16.34
C ASN A 260 1.55 -8.50 -16.04
N MET A 261 0.27 -8.32 -16.41
CA MET A 261 -0.79 -9.29 -16.17
C MET A 261 -1.14 -10.10 -17.45
N THR A 262 -0.15 -10.34 -18.28
CA THR A 262 -0.29 -11.30 -19.40
C THR A 262 -0.21 -12.73 -18.89
N ALA A 263 -0.86 -13.68 -19.59
CA ALA A 263 -0.85 -15.09 -19.21
C ALA A 263 0.57 -15.63 -19.03
N ASP A 264 1.46 -15.29 -19.96
CA ASP A 264 2.85 -15.75 -19.98
C ASP A 264 3.71 -15.23 -18.83
N GLN A 265 3.34 -14.10 -18.24
CA GLN A 265 4.07 -13.52 -17.11
C GLN A 265 3.42 -13.85 -15.76
N PHE A 266 2.10 -13.74 -15.70
CA PHE A 266 1.36 -13.86 -14.45
C PHE A 266 1.24 -15.31 -13.95
N LEU A 267 1.06 -16.26 -14.86
CA LEU A 267 0.86 -17.67 -14.50
C LEU A 267 2.18 -18.45 -14.27
N LYS A 268 3.33 -17.76 -14.22
CA LYS A 268 4.62 -18.39 -13.89
C LYS A 268 4.65 -18.84 -12.42
N PRO A 269 5.30 -19.97 -12.09
CA PRO A 269 5.44 -20.43 -10.71
C PRO A 269 6.08 -19.39 -9.78
N GLN A 270 7.06 -18.62 -10.28
CA GLN A 270 7.71 -17.54 -9.52
C GLN A 270 6.73 -16.44 -9.15
N THR A 271 5.88 -16.03 -10.08
CA THR A 271 4.83 -15.01 -9.82
C THR A 271 3.86 -15.48 -8.75
N LEU A 272 3.41 -16.74 -8.83
CA LEU A 272 2.52 -17.34 -7.83
C LEU A 272 3.20 -17.44 -6.46
N LEU A 273 4.51 -17.75 -6.42
CA LEU A 273 5.29 -17.76 -5.19
C LEU A 273 5.40 -16.37 -4.59
N ILE A 274 5.68 -15.34 -5.40
CA ILE A 274 5.71 -13.93 -4.96
C ILE A 274 4.35 -13.51 -4.40
N MET A 275 3.27 -13.88 -5.08
CA MET A 275 1.90 -13.67 -4.58
C MET A 275 1.70 -14.37 -3.22
N GLY A 276 2.10 -15.62 -3.07
CA GLY A 276 2.01 -16.34 -1.80
C GLY A 276 2.82 -15.69 -0.68
N LEU A 277 4.06 -15.31 -0.95
CA LEU A 277 4.93 -14.60 0.00
C LEU A 277 4.34 -13.24 0.41
N GLY A 278 3.80 -12.48 -0.54
CA GLY A 278 3.14 -11.20 -0.25
C GLY A 278 1.91 -11.36 0.65
N LEU A 279 1.12 -12.42 0.48
CA LEU A 279 -0.01 -12.71 1.37
C LEU A 279 0.47 -13.02 2.80
N ILE A 280 1.50 -13.85 2.92
CA ILE A 280 2.09 -14.19 4.22
C ILE A 280 2.68 -12.93 4.88
N ALA A 281 3.40 -12.12 4.09
CA ALA A 281 3.94 -10.83 4.53
C ALA A 281 2.87 -9.94 5.16
N PHE A 282 1.77 -9.76 4.45
CA PHE A 282 0.65 -8.93 4.90
C PHE A 282 -0.01 -9.47 6.20
N ILE A 283 -0.16 -10.79 6.31
CA ILE A 283 -0.68 -11.45 7.52
C ILE A 283 0.26 -11.20 8.70
N VAL A 284 1.55 -11.41 8.49
CA VAL A 284 2.58 -11.26 9.53
C VAL A 284 2.72 -9.80 9.97
N ASP A 285 2.64 -8.86 9.04
CA ASP A 285 2.71 -7.43 9.33
C ASP A 285 1.51 -6.97 10.19
N THR A 286 0.31 -7.34 9.79
CA THR A 286 -0.91 -7.10 10.60
C THR A 286 -0.80 -7.73 11.99
N ALA A 287 -0.33 -8.97 12.08
CA ALA A 287 -0.14 -9.67 13.36
C ALA A 287 0.95 -9.02 14.22
N GLY A 288 2.05 -8.59 13.61
CA GLY A 288 3.17 -7.93 14.28
C GLY A 288 2.76 -6.64 14.98
N GLY A 289 1.99 -5.79 14.29
CA GLY A 289 1.43 -4.57 14.89
C GLY A 289 0.50 -4.85 16.08
N ILE A 290 -0.35 -5.88 15.99
CA ILE A 290 -1.23 -6.30 17.10
C ILE A 290 -0.39 -6.84 18.28
N LEU A 291 0.60 -7.69 18.02
CA LEU A 291 1.48 -8.24 19.04
C LEU A 291 2.26 -7.14 19.76
N PHE A 292 2.74 -6.15 19.01
CA PHE A 292 3.38 -4.97 19.59
C PHE A 292 2.43 -4.19 20.53
N ALA A 293 1.18 -4.00 20.14
CA ALA A 293 0.17 -3.38 21.01
C ALA A 293 -0.05 -4.19 22.30
N LYS A 294 -0.11 -5.51 22.19
CA LYS A 294 -0.22 -6.40 23.36
C LYS A 294 1.01 -6.36 24.23
N PHE A 295 2.20 -6.34 23.62
CA PHE A 295 3.47 -6.20 24.35
C PHE A 295 3.51 -4.89 25.13
N LEU A 296 3.14 -3.76 24.52
CA LEU A 296 3.04 -2.49 25.22
C LEU A 296 2.05 -2.55 26.39
N ASN A 297 0.94 -3.28 26.22
CA ASN A 297 -0.05 -3.45 27.27
C ASN A 297 0.49 -4.17 28.52
N LEU A 298 1.61 -4.87 28.45
CA LEU A 298 2.25 -5.44 29.65
C LEU A 298 2.78 -4.35 30.59
N PHE A 299 3.23 -3.23 30.01
CA PHE A 299 3.89 -2.13 30.74
C PHE A 299 2.96 -0.93 30.99
N LEU A 300 1.88 -0.79 30.23
CA LEU A 300 0.97 0.35 30.34
C LEU A 300 -0.02 0.17 31.50
N LYS A 301 -0.19 1.23 32.31
CA LYS A 301 -1.23 1.31 33.35
C LYS A 301 -2.62 1.37 32.71
N THR A 302 -2.79 2.24 31.71
CA THR A 302 -4.02 2.32 30.92
C THR A 302 -3.84 1.50 29.65
N LYS A 303 -4.64 0.42 29.53
CA LYS A 303 -4.52 -0.49 28.39
C LYS A 303 -5.01 0.19 27.11
N ILE A 304 -4.34 -0.08 26.02
CA ILE A 304 -4.73 0.33 24.66
C ILE A 304 -5.45 -0.84 23.97
N ASN A 305 -6.36 -0.52 23.05
CA ASN A 305 -7.00 -1.53 22.23
C ASN A 305 -6.00 -2.11 21.22
N PRO A 306 -5.67 -3.42 21.29
CA PRO A 306 -4.64 -3.99 20.43
C PRO A 306 -4.99 -3.93 18.93
N MET A 307 -6.27 -3.79 18.57
CA MET A 307 -6.67 -3.67 17.18
C MET A 307 -6.02 -2.48 16.47
N ILE A 308 -5.69 -1.38 17.20
CA ILE A 308 -5.04 -0.22 16.56
C ILE A 308 -3.67 -0.58 15.96
N GLY A 309 -2.99 -1.58 16.52
CA GLY A 309 -1.71 -2.05 16.00
C GLY A 309 -1.82 -2.59 14.56
N ALA A 310 -2.95 -3.21 14.21
CA ALA A 310 -3.20 -3.65 12.84
C ALA A 310 -3.22 -2.50 11.82
N ALA A 311 -3.51 -1.28 12.26
CA ALA A 311 -3.50 -0.11 11.40
C ALA A 311 -2.09 0.38 11.03
N GLY A 312 -1.03 -0.21 11.59
CA GLY A 312 0.37 0.17 11.30
C GLY A 312 0.86 -0.16 9.89
N ILE A 313 0.14 -0.96 9.13
CA ILE A 313 0.42 -1.18 7.71
C ILE A 313 0.13 0.09 6.91
N SER A 314 0.82 0.27 5.78
CA SER A 314 0.76 1.52 4.99
C SER A 314 -0.49 1.66 4.12
N ALA A 315 -1.42 0.71 4.13
CA ALA A 315 -2.67 0.80 3.36
C ALA A 315 -3.57 1.94 3.89
N PHE A 316 -3.19 3.16 3.57
CA PHE A 316 -3.88 4.39 3.99
C PHE A 316 -5.04 4.74 3.03
N PRO A 317 -6.21 5.19 3.52
CA PRO A 317 -6.66 5.23 4.94
C PRO A 317 -7.45 3.98 5.37
N MET A 318 -7.39 2.89 4.59
CA MET A 318 -8.26 1.72 4.72
C MET A 318 -8.09 0.99 6.04
N SER A 319 -6.85 0.68 6.39
CA SER A 319 -6.57 -0.11 7.60
C SER A 319 -7.09 0.58 8.87
N GLY A 320 -6.91 1.91 8.97
CA GLY A 320 -7.47 2.70 10.07
C GLY A 320 -9.00 2.66 10.15
N ARG A 321 -9.66 2.73 9.00
CA ARG A 321 -11.14 2.65 8.91
C ARG A 321 -11.67 1.26 9.27
N ILE A 322 -10.98 0.19 8.87
CA ILE A 322 -11.34 -1.19 9.21
C ILE A 322 -11.30 -1.40 10.71
N VAL A 323 -10.20 -0.98 11.37
CA VAL A 323 -10.06 -1.08 12.83
C VAL A 323 -11.18 -0.33 13.55
N HIS A 324 -11.49 0.88 13.10
CA HIS A 324 -12.59 1.66 13.66
C HIS A 324 -13.94 0.96 13.48
N LYS A 325 -14.25 0.48 12.28
CA LYS A 325 -15.49 -0.25 11.98
C LYS A 325 -15.62 -1.51 12.85
N MET A 326 -14.54 -2.25 13.02
CA MET A 326 -14.52 -3.44 13.88
C MET A 326 -14.73 -3.07 15.36
N GLY A 327 -14.15 -1.97 15.83
CA GLY A 327 -14.37 -1.45 17.17
C GLY A 327 -15.86 -1.14 17.42
N GLN A 328 -16.51 -0.45 16.48
CA GLN A 328 -17.93 -0.13 16.56
C GLN A 328 -18.84 -1.35 16.42
N GLN A 329 -18.44 -2.40 15.72
CA GLN A 329 -19.18 -3.66 15.65
C GLN A 329 -19.20 -4.43 16.98
N GLU A 330 -18.12 -4.34 17.76
CA GLU A 330 -18.05 -4.95 19.10
C GLU A 330 -18.74 -4.08 20.16
N ASP A 331 -18.63 -2.75 20.05
CA ASP A 331 -19.25 -1.77 20.94
C ASP A 331 -19.47 -0.44 20.15
N PRO A 332 -20.74 -0.02 19.93
CA PRO A 332 -21.06 1.19 19.17
C PRO A 332 -20.42 2.49 19.69
N GLN A 333 -20.00 2.51 20.95
CA GLN A 333 -19.32 3.66 21.57
C GLN A 333 -17.78 3.56 21.52
N ASN A 334 -17.23 2.53 20.90
CA ASN A 334 -15.78 2.36 20.79
C ASN A 334 -15.22 3.07 19.56
N PHE A 335 -14.92 4.36 19.72
CA PHE A 335 -14.41 5.22 18.66
C PHE A 335 -12.89 5.14 18.58
N LEU A 336 -12.36 4.27 17.71
CA LEU A 336 -10.93 4.07 17.52
C LEU A 336 -10.34 4.87 16.35
N LEU A 337 -11.15 5.64 15.58
CA LEU A 337 -10.75 6.22 14.30
C LEU A 337 -9.46 7.05 14.41
N MET A 338 -9.43 8.01 15.33
CA MET A 338 -8.30 8.93 15.44
C MET A 338 -7.00 8.23 15.86
N HIS A 339 -7.11 7.23 16.73
CA HIS A 339 -5.97 6.40 17.14
C HIS A 339 -5.47 5.53 15.99
N SER A 340 -6.38 4.84 15.29
CA SER A 340 -6.04 3.96 14.18
C SER A 340 -5.53 4.75 12.96
N ILE A 341 -6.08 5.93 12.66
CA ILE A 341 -5.55 6.80 11.61
C ILE A 341 -4.14 7.29 11.99
N GLY A 342 -3.91 7.71 13.24
CA GLY A 342 -2.58 8.12 13.68
C GLY A 342 -1.53 6.99 13.56
N VAL A 343 -1.91 5.76 13.88
CA VAL A 343 -1.07 4.57 13.67
C VAL A 343 -0.87 4.29 12.17
N ASN A 344 -1.92 4.38 11.37
CA ASN A 344 -1.85 4.14 9.93
C ASN A 344 -0.94 5.15 9.20
N VAL A 345 -1.04 6.43 9.61
CA VAL A 345 -0.17 7.50 9.12
C VAL A 345 1.29 7.27 9.51
N SER A 346 1.54 6.77 10.72
CA SER A 346 2.90 6.39 11.14
C SER A 346 3.44 5.23 10.31
N GLY A 347 2.59 4.28 9.92
CA GLY A 347 2.93 3.20 9.01
C GLY A 347 3.37 3.70 7.64
N GLN A 348 2.67 4.71 7.10
CA GLN A 348 3.01 5.31 5.81
C GLN A 348 4.41 5.93 5.80
N ILE A 349 4.79 6.64 6.86
CA ILE A 349 6.16 7.17 6.99
C ILE A 349 7.16 6.02 7.14
N ALA A 350 6.83 5.05 7.98
CA ALA A 350 7.73 3.95 8.32
C ALA A 350 8.01 3.04 7.10
N SER A 351 7.02 2.80 6.22
CA SER A 351 7.21 2.02 4.99
C SER A 351 8.17 2.70 4.00
N VAL A 352 8.03 4.02 3.84
CA VAL A 352 8.94 4.81 2.99
C VAL A 352 10.37 4.77 3.54
N ILE A 353 10.52 4.90 4.86
CA ILE A 353 11.83 4.79 5.51
C ILE A 353 12.42 3.38 5.35
N ALA A 354 11.61 2.34 5.55
CA ALA A 354 12.04 0.96 5.39
C ALA A 354 12.44 0.66 3.94
N GLY A 355 11.69 1.16 2.96
CA GLY A 355 12.05 1.11 1.53
C GLY A 355 13.41 1.76 1.26
N GLY A 356 13.64 2.96 1.82
CA GLY A 356 14.93 3.64 1.71
C GLY A 356 16.09 2.88 2.36
N ILE A 357 15.86 2.23 3.52
CA ILE A 357 16.86 1.38 4.17
C ILE A 357 17.22 0.18 3.25
N ILE A 358 16.22 -0.47 2.69
CA ILE A 358 16.44 -1.58 1.76
C ILE A 358 17.23 -1.11 0.53
N LEU A 359 16.89 0.04 -0.04
CA LEU A 359 17.66 0.64 -1.14
C LEU A 359 19.10 0.94 -0.72
N GLY A 360 19.31 1.42 0.50
CA GLY A 360 20.66 1.70 1.01
C GLY A 360 21.51 0.46 1.23
N ILE A 361 20.91 -0.68 1.56
CA ILE A 361 21.61 -1.95 1.82
C ILE A 361 21.88 -2.72 0.52
N PHE A 362 20.90 -2.78 -0.39
CA PHE A 362 20.94 -3.64 -1.57
C PHE A 362 21.13 -2.89 -2.89
N GLY A 363 20.98 -1.57 -2.91
CA GLY A 363 21.10 -0.74 -4.12
C GLY A 363 22.50 -0.19 -4.39
N SER A 364 23.54 -0.65 -3.67
CA SER A 364 24.95 -0.23 -3.84
C SER A 364 25.73 -1.16 -4.77
#